data_8908eaa6e7a96928116a808b46f1b4ba
#
_entry.id   8908eaa6e7a96928116a808b46f1b4ba
#
_cell.length_a   1.000
_cell.length_b   1.000
_cell.length_c   1.000
_cell.angle_alpha   90.00
_cell.angle_beta   90.00
_cell.angle_gamma   90.00
#
_symmetry.space_group_name_H-M   'P 1'
#
loop_
_entity.id
_entity.type
_entity.pdbx_description
1 polymer ?
#
loop_
_entity_poly.entity_id
_entity_poly.type
_entity_poly.pdbx_seq_one_letter_code
_entity_poly.pdbx_strand_id
1 'polypeptide(L)'
;MYFLRLIEFLHYLCTMERILMLFFSIFITLDTFAQYYPECEDTCSHIHGIDISHYQGDVFWEKVGENAKMAYVYMKATEGATNIDAKYQHNIDMAHRNGLKVGSYHFYRPLIPQEVQLQNFMAQCRPVDQDLLPMVDVEVKNGMETEAFCDSLFKFLDLMEKAYKQKPLIYTGANFYDRYLLGKLHDYKVMIAQYTEREPILKDDLDFVLWQYTAKGRINGIKGYVDKSRFMGNHKLREIRFRHK
;
A
#
# COMPACT_ATOMS: atom_id res chain seq x y z
N MET A 1 42.53 -50.21 32.61
CA MET A 1 42.86 -48.95 31.93
C MET A 1 42.23 -48.85 30.53
N TYR A 2 42.18 -49.91 29.74
CA TYR A 2 41.54 -49.87 28.38
C TYR A 2 40.02 -49.77 28.41
N PHE A 3 39.34 -50.37 29.38
CA PHE A 3 37.87 -50.37 29.46
C PHE A 3 37.27 -48.99 29.76
N LEU A 4 37.90 -48.14 30.57
CA LEU A 4 37.49 -46.80 30.87
C LEU A 4 37.61 -45.88 29.64
N ARG A 5 38.66 -45.99 28.85
CA ARG A 5 38.84 -45.20 27.59
C ARG A 5 37.83 -45.61 26.52
N LEU A 6 37.37 -46.83 26.48
CA LEU A 6 36.35 -47.32 25.57
C LEU A 6 34.97 -46.68 25.91
N ILE A 7 34.65 -46.58 27.21
CA ILE A 7 33.41 -45.95 27.68
C ILE A 7 33.40 -44.46 27.39
N GLU A 8 34.51 -43.76 27.59
CA GLU A 8 34.65 -42.32 27.24
C GLU A 8 34.53 -42.10 25.75
N PHE A 9 35.08 -42.93 24.90
CA PHE A 9 35.01 -42.87 23.46
C PHE A 9 33.59 -43.12 22.95
N LEU A 10 32.84 -44.07 23.52
CA LEU A 10 31.44 -44.33 23.19
C LEU A 10 30.54 -43.19 23.64
N HIS A 11 30.84 -42.57 24.77
CA HIS A 11 30.10 -41.41 25.25
C HIS A 11 30.33 -40.17 24.34
N TYR A 12 31.55 -39.98 23.87
CA TYR A 12 31.91 -38.94 22.91
C TYR A 12 31.20 -39.12 21.56
N LEU A 13 31.15 -40.34 21.01
CA LEU A 13 30.42 -40.64 19.78
C LEU A 13 28.92 -40.40 19.92
N CYS A 14 28.32 -40.80 21.04
CA CYS A 14 26.89 -40.57 21.30
C CYS A 14 26.55 -39.08 21.44
N THR A 15 27.44 -38.24 22.00
CA THR A 15 27.29 -36.80 22.07
C THR A 15 27.48 -36.13 20.71
N MET A 16 28.41 -36.58 19.88
CA MET A 16 28.60 -36.10 18.52
C MET A 16 27.39 -36.39 17.61
N GLU A 17 26.79 -37.59 17.69
CA GLU A 17 25.56 -37.91 16.97
C GLU A 17 24.37 -37.04 17.39
N ARG A 18 24.22 -36.73 18.68
CA ARG A 18 23.20 -35.84 19.19
C ARG A 18 23.40 -34.39 18.72
N ILE A 19 24.65 -33.94 18.67
CA ILE A 19 24.99 -32.60 18.15
C ILE A 19 24.74 -32.54 16.63
N LEU A 20 25.11 -33.58 15.88
CA LEU A 20 24.84 -33.67 14.45
C LEU A 20 23.33 -33.67 14.14
N MET A 21 22.54 -34.42 14.91
CA MET A 21 21.08 -34.45 14.79
C MET A 21 20.44 -33.10 15.13
N LEU A 22 20.99 -32.40 16.14
CA LEU A 22 20.54 -31.03 16.47
C LEU A 22 20.87 -30.05 15.34
N PHE A 23 22.03 -30.09 14.73
CA PHE A 23 22.37 -29.27 13.56
C PHE A 23 21.52 -29.63 12.35
N PHE A 24 21.24 -30.90 12.11
CA PHE A 24 20.40 -31.35 11.00
C PHE A 24 18.92 -30.90 11.20
N SER A 25 18.42 -30.96 12.44
CA SER A 25 17.07 -30.42 12.74
C SER A 25 16.98 -28.91 12.65
N ILE A 26 18.05 -28.17 12.99
CA ILE A 26 18.12 -26.72 12.82
C ILE A 26 18.18 -26.35 11.32
N PHE A 27 18.91 -27.10 10.50
CA PHE A 27 18.91 -26.87 9.04
C PHE A 27 17.57 -27.21 8.39
N ILE A 28 16.86 -28.26 8.81
CA ILE A 28 15.53 -28.61 8.30
C ILE A 28 14.49 -27.56 8.74
N THR A 29 14.63 -26.95 9.93
CA THR A 29 13.71 -25.89 10.37
C THR A 29 13.98 -24.53 9.72
N LEU A 30 15.18 -24.27 9.22
CA LEU A 30 15.49 -23.06 8.46
C LEU A 30 14.95 -23.09 7.02
N ASP A 31 14.87 -24.28 6.40
CA ASP A 31 14.28 -24.43 5.07
C ASP A 31 12.73 -24.38 5.05
N THR A 32 12.07 -24.57 6.20
CA THR A 32 10.59 -24.51 6.26
C THR A 32 10.03 -23.10 6.38
N PHE A 33 10.85 -22.05 6.50
CA PHE A 33 10.42 -20.66 6.49
C PHE A 33 10.60 -19.95 5.14
N ALA A 34 11.06 -20.64 4.11
CA ALA A 34 10.82 -20.21 2.74
C ALA A 34 9.32 -20.40 2.46
N GLN A 35 8.52 -19.44 2.92
CA GLN A 35 7.09 -19.41 2.63
C GLN A 35 6.98 -19.34 1.10
N TYR A 36 6.56 -20.45 0.49
CA TYR A 36 6.39 -20.58 -0.94
C TYR A 36 5.28 -19.59 -1.37
N TYR A 37 5.70 -18.41 -1.79
CA TYR A 37 4.83 -17.52 -2.54
C TYR A 37 4.79 -18.09 -3.97
N PRO A 38 3.63 -18.50 -4.47
CA PRO A 38 3.55 -18.93 -5.86
C PRO A 38 4.09 -17.79 -6.73
N GLU A 39 5.12 -18.08 -7.52
CA GLU A 39 5.63 -17.13 -8.49
C GLU A 39 4.47 -16.68 -9.37
N CYS A 40 4.08 -15.45 -9.23
CA CYS A 40 3.02 -14.85 -9.99
C CYS A 40 3.66 -13.94 -11.01
N GLU A 41 3.76 -14.38 -12.25
CA GLU A 41 4.27 -13.52 -13.30
C GLU A 41 3.40 -12.28 -13.41
N ASP A 42 4.02 -11.13 -13.29
CA ASP A 42 3.38 -9.87 -13.61
C ASP A 42 3.34 -9.73 -15.14
N THR A 43 2.22 -10.14 -15.71
CA THR A 43 1.98 -10.11 -17.16
C THR A 43 1.74 -8.71 -17.71
N CYS A 44 1.71 -7.66 -16.87
CA CYS A 44 1.52 -6.30 -17.34
C CYS A 44 2.62 -5.83 -18.28
N SER A 45 2.24 -5.26 -19.42
CA SER A 45 3.17 -4.65 -20.37
C SER A 45 3.56 -3.21 -20.03
N HIS A 46 2.86 -2.56 -19.09
CA HIS A 46 3.02 -1.14 -18.72
C HIS A 46 3.54 -0.97 -17.29
N ILE A 47 4.08 0.22 -17.02
CA ILE A 47 4.45 0.67 -15.68
C ILE A 47 3.17 0.87 -14.85
N HIS A 48 3.15 0.32 -13.63
CA HIS A 48 1.99 0.37 -12.75
C HIS A 48 2.38 0.63 -11.29
N GLY A 49 1.38 0.89 -10.48
CA GLY A 49 1.44 0.91 -9.02
C GLY A 49 0.45 -0.05 -8.42
N ILE A 50 0.55 -0.22 -7.13
CA ILE A 50 -0.39 -1.00 -6.32
C ILE A 50 -0.87 -0.21 -5.12
N ASP A 51 -2.05 -0.60 -4.61
CA ASP A 51 -2.61 -0.09 -3.38
C ASP A 51 -2.79 -1.25 -2.39
N ILE A 52 -2.28 -1.09 -1.18
CA ILE A 52 -2.28 -2.15 -0.16
C ILE A 52 -2.76 -1.66 1.19
N SER A 53 -3.18 -2.62 2.00
CA SER A 53 -3.52 -2.46 3.42
C SER A 53 -3.18 -3.76 4.17
N HIS A 54 -3.58 -3.84 5.43
CA HIS A 54 -3.46 -5.09 6.20
C HIS A 54 -4.15 -6.30 5.54
N TYR A 55 -5.09 -6.08 4.63
CA TYR A 55 -5.80 -7.16 3.91
C TYR A 55 -4.88 -8.01 3.01
N GLN A 56 -3.77 -7.46 2.53
CA GLN A 56 -2.78 -8.22 1.77
C GLN A 56 -1.91 -9.12 2.66
N GLY A 57 -2.05 -9.02 4.00
CA GLY A 57 -1.28 -9.82 4.96
C GLY A 57 0.20 -9.47 4.96
N ASP A 58 1.05 -10.49 5.02
CA ASP A 58 2.49 -10.29 4.94
C ASP A 58 2.93 -10.17 3.48
N VAL A 59 3.71 -9.13 3.19
CA VAL A 59 4.25 -8.84 1.86
C VAL A 59 5.75 -9.14 1.86
N PHE A 60 6.20 -9.88 0.85
CA PHE A 60 7.60 -10.15 0.62
C PHE A 60 8.20 -9.04 -0.25
N TRP A 61 8.62 -7.97 0.40
CA TRP A 61 8.98 -6.70 -0.23
C TRP A 61 10.16 -6.79 -1.19
N GLU A 62 11.11 -7.69 -0.95
CA GLU A 62 12.23 -7.93 -1.86
C GLU A 62 11.70 -8.35 -3.25
N LYS A 63 10.70 -9.23 -3.28
CA LYS A 63 10.10 -9.66 -4.55
C LYS A 63 9.27 -8.58 -5.23
N VAL A 64 8.59 -7.76 -4.45
CA VAL A 64 7.87 -6.60 -4.99
C VAL A 64 8.84 -5.58 -5.58
N GLY A 65 9.96 -5.31 -4.90
CA GLY A 65 11.00 -4.39 -5.35
C GLY A 65 11.79 -4.85 -6.58
N GLU A 66 11.89 -6.17 -6.81
CA GLU A 66 12.50 -6.73 -8.03
C GLU A 66 11.67 -6.47 -9.30
N ASN A 67 10.40 -6.08 -9.17
CA ASN A 67 9.53 -5.84 -10.32
C ASN A 67 9.86 -4.51 -11.01
N ALA A 68 10.58 -4.56 -12.12
CA ALA A 68 10.99 -3.38 -12.88
C ALA A 68 9.83 -2.51 -13.42
N LYS A 69 8.60 -3.02 -13.41
CA LYS A 69 7.40 -2.27 -13.83
C LYS A 69 6.67 -1.61 -12.66
N MET A 70 7.06 -1.92 -11.41
CA MET A 70 6.49 -1.32 -10.21
C MET A 70 7.02 0.10 -10.02
N ALA A 71 6.16 1.11 -10.19
CA ALA A 71 6.56 2.51 -10.08
C ALA A 71 6.30 3.10 -8.70
N TYR A 72 5.25 2.65 -8.00
CA TYR A 72 4.82 3.20 -6.72
C TYR A 72 3.90 2.25 -5.96
N VAL A 73 3.82 2.48 -4.67
CA VAL A 73 2.88 1.79 -3.77
C VAL A 73 2.15 2.83 -2.92
N TYR A 74 0.82 2.80 -2.91
CA TYR A 74 0.02 3.50 -1.90
C TYR A 74 -0.38 2.53 -0.78
N MET A 75 -0.25 2.97 0.47
CA MET A 75 -0.50 2.15 1.66
C MET A 75 -1.58 2.78 2.53
N LYS A 76 -2.57 1.97 2.94
CA LYS A 76 -3.52 2.41 3.96
C LYS A 76 -2.77 2.76 5.22
N ALA A 77 -2.93 3.99 5.68
CA ALA A 77 -2.38 4.41 6.95
C ALA A 77 -3.47 4.46 8.02
N THR A 78 -4.58 5.12 7.69
CA THR A 78 -5.65 5.35 8.65
C THR A 78 -7.04 5.39 8.00
N GLU A 79 -8.06 5.35 8.85
CA GLU A 79 -9.46 5.52 8.47
C GLU A 79 -10.21 6.25 9.58
N GLY A 80 -10.98 7.28 9.25
CA GLY A 80 -11.80 8.02 10.21
C GLY A 80 -11.00 8.53 11.40
N ALA A 81 -11.61 8.49 12.60
CA ALA A 81 -11.04 9.11 13.79
C ALA A 81 -9.84 8.37 14.42
N THR A 82 -9.86 7.03 14.41
CA THR A 82 -8.97 6.23 15.27
C THR A 82 -8.45 4.95 14.64
N ASN A 83 -8.98 4.55 13.48
CA ASN A 83 -8.52 3.33 12.84
C ASN A 83 -7.14 3.57 12.20
N ILE A 84 -6.17 2.74 12.61
CA ILE A 84 -4.81 2.71 12.10
C ILE A 84 -4.59 1.36 11.45
N ASP A 85 -4.05 1.32 10.25
CA ASP A 85 -3.73 0.06 9.58
C ASP A 85 -2.57 -0.63 10.31
N ALA A 86 -2.82 -1.86 10.78
CA ALA A 86 -1.87 -2.60 11.62
C ALA A 86 -0.55 -2.96 10.91
N LYS A 87 -0.52 -2.93 9.57
CA LYS A 87 0.66 -3.22 8.75
C LYS A 87 1.36 -1.98 8.22
N TYR A 88 0.77 -0.79 8.40
CA TYR A 88 1.26 0.43 7.76
C TYR A 88 2.74 0.71 8.02
N GLN A 89 3.14 0.82 9.29
CA GLN A 89 4.52 1.19 9.64
C GLN A 89 5.54 0.16 9.12
N HIS A 90 5.22 -1.14 9.28
CA HIS A 90 6.07 -2.20 8.75
C HIS A 90 6.20 -2.12 7.23
N ASN A 91 5.08 -1.93 6.53
CA ASN A 91 5.04 -1.93 5.08
C ASN A 91 5.80 -0.73 4.49
N ILE A 92 5.65 0.48 5.06
CA ILE A 92 6.35 1.67 4.56
C ILE A 92 7.86 1.55 4.73
N ASP A 93 8.32 1.05 5.89
CA ASP A 93 9.74 0.84 6.17
C ASP A 93 10.36 -0.19 5.23
N MET A 94 9.64 -1.30 5.01
CA MET A 94 10.14 -2.38 4.15
C MET A 94 10.11 -2.01 2.67
N ALA A 95 9.10 -1.30 2.20
CA ALA A 95 9.04 -0.82 0.82
C ALA A 95 10.17 0.16 0.51
N HIS A 96 10.46 1.11 1.41
CA HIS A 96 11.61 2.02 1.28
C HIS A 96 12.94 1.28 1.19
N ARG A 97 13.16 0.28 2.07
CA ARG A 97 14.39 -0.53 2.06
C ARG A 97 14.59 -1.27 0.73
N ASN A 98 13.50 -1.55 0.03
CA ASN A 98 13.52 -2.22 -1.28
C ASN A 98 13.40 -1.24 -2.46
N GLY A 99 13.63 0.07 -2.23
CA GLY A 99 13.75 1.10 -3.26
C GLY A 99 12.44 1.55 -3.90
N LEU A 100 11.30 1.14 -3.35
CA LEU A 100 9.99 1.51 -3.86
C LEU A 100 9.62 2.95 -3.48
N LYS A 101 8.85 3.61 -4.34
CA LYS A 101 8.25 4.92 -4.07
C LYS A 101 6.91 4.74 -3.38
N VAL A 102 6.77 5.33 -2.20
CA VAL A 102 5.60 5.11 -1.36
C VAL A 102 4.80 6.38 -1.10
N GLY A 103 3.48 6.21 -1.03
CA GLY A 103 2.53 7.17 -0.54
C GLY A 103 1.58 6.54 0.47
N SER A 104 0.93 7.36 1.25
CA SER A 104 0.00 6.90 2.28
C SER A 104 -1.39 7.41 1.98
N TYR A 105 -2.42 6.58 2.28
CA TYR A 105 -3.78 7.03 2.14
C TYR A 105 -4.60 6.97 3.43
N HIS A 106 -5.56 7.89 3.50
CA HIS A 106 -6.59 7.97 4.53
C HIS A 106 -7.95 7.63 3.94
N PHE A 107 -8.62 6.63 4.50
CA PHE A 107 -10.01 6.36 4.13
C PHE A 107 -10.93 7.37 4.83
N TYR A 108 -11.52 8.27 4.04
CA TYR A 108 -12.32 9.37 4.54
C TYR A 108 -13.70 8.91 5.02
N ARG A 109 -14.10 9.36 6.21
CA ARG A 109 -15.41 9.13 6.81
C ARG A 109 -16.18 10.45 6.99
N PRO A 110 -17.16 10.77 6.13
CA PRO A 110 -17.76 12.09 6.06
C PRO A 110 -18.50 12.55 7.33
N LEU A 111 -18.98 11.62 8.15
CA LEU A 111 -19.66 11.91 9.41
C LEU A 111 -18.72 12.14 10.60
N ILE A 112 -17.41 11.97 10.42
CA ILE A 112 -16.38 12.18 11.44
C ILE A 112 -15.83 13.61 11.28
N PRO A 113 -15.60 14.36 12.39
CA PRO A 113 -14.98 15.70 12.31
C PRO A 113 -13.65 15.66 11.58
N GLN A 114 -13.43 16.60 10.66
CA GLN A 114 -12.30 16.60 9.73
C GLN A 114 -10.97 16.79 10.45
N GLU A 115 -10.95 17.63 11.50
CA GLU A 115 -9.77 17.88 12.32
C GLU A 115 -9.29 16.60 13.03
N VAL A 116 -10.25 15.77 13.50
CA VAL A 116 -9.94 14.50 14.17
C VAL A 116 -9.35 13.50 13.18
N GLN A 117 -9.91 13.41 11.97
CA GLN A 117 -9.37 12.57 10.91
C GLN A 117 -7.97 13.00 10.50
N LEU A 118 -7.74 14.32 10.35
CA LEU A 118 -6.43 14.87 10.06
C LEU A 118 -5.41 14.50 11.14
N GLN A 119 -5.78 14.65 12.42
CA GLN A 119 -4.90 14.27 13.54
C GLN A 119 -4.53 12.79 13.49
N ASN A 120 -5.51 11.90 13.25
CA ASN A 120 -5.26 10.48 13.09
C ASN A 120 -4.27 10.20 11.94
N PHE A 121 -4.48 10.82 10.79
CA PHE A 121 -3.59 10.63 9.64
C PHE A 121 -2.18 11.17 9.89
N MET A 122 -2.05 12.40 10.39
CA MET A 122 -0.75 13.04 10.67
C MET A 122 0.07 12.30 11.73
N ALA A 123 -0.59 11.63 12.68
CA ALA A 123 0.09 10.83 13.70
C ALA A 123 0.84 9.62 13.09
N GLN A 124 0.40 9.13 11.94
CA GLN A 124 1.01 7.99 11.25
C GLN A 124 1.89 8.43 10.05
N CYS A 125 1.45 9.42 9.30
CA CYS A 125 2.01 9.79 8.00
C CYS A 125 2.85 11.06 8.12
N ARG A 126 4.09 10.91 8.60
CA ARG A 126 5.02 12.03 8.65
C ARG A 126 5.45 12.44 7.24
N PRO A 127 5.58 13.74 6.94
CA PRO A 127 6.03 14.20 5.62
C PRO A 127 7.35 13.57 5.18
N VAL A 128 8.28 13.33 6.11
CA VAL A 128 9.61 12.75 5.81
C VAL A 128 9.54 11.33 5.26
N ASP A 129 8.48 10.61 5.54
CA ASP A 129 8.30 9.21 5.11
C ASP A 129 7.56 9.11 3.76
N GLN A 130 7.15 10.24 3.16
CA GLN A 130 6.34 10.24 1.94
C GLN A 130 7.20 10.55 0.71
N ASP A 131 7.21 9.65 -0.28
CA ASP A 131 7.72 9.96 -1.62
C ASP A 131 6.64 10.57 -2.52
N LEU A 132 5.37 10.26 -2.24
CA LEU A 132 4.21 10.63 -3.04
C LEU A 132 3.26 11.52 -2.24
N LEU A 133 2.41 12.28 -2.96
CA LEU A 133 1.35 13.07 -2.33
C LEU A 133 0.51 12.19 -1.42
N PRO A 134 0.20 12.62 -0.18
CA PRO A 134 -0.79 11.95 0.65
C PRO A 134 -2.09 11.80 -0.12
N MET A 135 -2.76 10.65 -0.02
CA MET A 135 -3.99 10.37 -0.75
C MET A 135 -5.19 10.34 0.19
N VAL A 136 -6.29 10.93 -0.25
CA VAL A 136 -7.60 10.86 0.41
C VAL A 136 -8.48 9.92 -0.41
N ASP A 137 -8.89 8.83 0.20
CA ASP A 137 -9.75 7.80 -0.38
C ASP A 137 -11.22 8.12 -0.06
N VAL A 138 -11.99 8.44 -1.11
CA VAL A 138 -13.35 8.99 -1.04
C VAL A 138 -14.32 8.07 -1.74
N GLU A 139 -14.97 7.17 -1.00
CA GLU A 139 -15.85 6.14 -1.55
C GLU A 139 -17.26 6.15 -0.97
N VAL A 140 -17.46 6.80 0.16
CA VAL A 140 -18.73 6.75 0.89
C VAL A 140 -19.26 8.12 1.25
N LYS A 141 -20.57 8.29 1.10
CA LYS A 141 -21.31 9.51 1.49
C LYS A 141 -22.07 9.35 2.82
N ASN A 142 -22.27 8.12 3.27
CA ASN A 142 -22.94 7.74 4.53
C ASN A 142 -24.30 8.45 4.74
N GLY A 143 -25.09 8.57 3.68
CA GLY A 143 -26.42 9.15 3.76
C GLY A 143 -26.48 10.69 3.83
N MET A 144 -25.34 11.39 3.86
CA MET A 144 -25.33 12.87 3.81
C MET A 144 -25.95 13.39 2.52
N GLU A 145 -26.55 14.58 2.59
CA GLU A 145 -26.88 15.33 1.38
C GLU A 145 -25.61 15.68 0.61
N THR A 146 -25.71 15.74 -0.73
CA THR A 146 -24.51 15.85 -1.58
C THR A 146 -23.73 17.14 -1.34
N GLU A 147 -24.41 18.25 -1.16
CA GLU A 147 -23.77 19.53 -0.88
C GLU A 147 -23.03 19.51 0.45
N ALA A 148 -23.71 19.11 1.52
CA ALA A 148 -23.10 18.97 2.85
C ALA A 148 -21.91 18.00 2.87
N PHE A 149 -22.00 16.91 2.09
CA PHE A 149 -20.88 15.98 1.89
C PHE A 149 -19.70 16.68 1.21
N CYS A 150 -19.94 17.42 0.13
CA CYS A 150 -18.89 18.16 -0.56
C CYS A 150 -18.23 19.20 0.35
N ASP A 151 -19.01 19.99 1.09
CA ASP A 151 -18.48 20.97 2.03
C ASP A 151 -17.58 20.31 3.09
N SER A 152 -18.04 19.18 3.63
CA SER A 152 -17.29 18.38 4.60
C SER A 152 -15.97 17.86 3.99
N LEU A 153 -16.01 17.31 2.78
CA LEU A 153 -14.84 16.80 2.07
C LEU A 153 -13.85 17.94 1.77
N PHE A 154 -14.29 19.04 1.17
CA PHE A 154 -13.38 20.14 0.82
C PHE A 154 -12.76 20.79 2.04
N LYS A 155 -13.49 20.89 3.16
CA LYS A 155 -12.88 21.27 4.45
C LYS A 155 -11.74 20.34 4.85
N PHE A 156 -11.90 19.04 4.69
CA PHE A 156 -10.83 18.06 5.00
C PHE A 156 -9.65 18.23 4.04
N LEU A 157 -9.90 18.40 2.73
CA LEU A 157 -8.84 18.60 1.73
C LEU A 157 -8.04 19.88 2.00
N ASP A 158 -8.69 20.96 2.41
CA ASP A 158 -8.02 22.21 2.81
C ASP A 158 -7.15 22.03 4.05
N LEU A 159 -7.62 21.28 5.01
CA LEU A 159 -6.83 20.93 6.20
C LEU A 159 -5.60 20.09 5.84
N MET A 160 -5.76 19.10 4.95
CA MET A 160 -4.65 18.30 4.42
C MET A 160 -3.63 19.17 3.68
N GLU A 161 -4.08 20.06 2.79
CA GLU A 161 -3.19 20.97 2.07
C GLU A 161 -2.40 21.90 3.01
N LYS A 162 -3.07 22.45 4.04
CA LYS A 162 -2.41 23.26 5.06
C LYS A 162 -1.35 22.49 5.85
N ALA A 163 -1.65 21.23 6.20
CA ALA A 163 -0.73 20.38 6.97
C ALA A 163 0.48 19.94 6.15
N TYR A 164 0.27 19.45 4.94
CA TYR A 164 1.33 18.91 4.07
C TYR A 164 1.93 19.93 3.10
N LYS A 165 1.39 21.16 3.04
CA LYS A 165 1.80 22.25 2.13
C LYS A 165 1.68 21.91 0.64
N GLN A 166 0.90 20.90 0.33
CA GLN A 166 0.58 20.42 -1.02
C GLN A 166 -0.83 19.84 -1.03
N LYS A 167 -1.55 20.02 -2.14
CA LYS A 167 -2.86 19.37 -2.31
C LYS A 167 -2.70 17.85 -2.30
N PRO A 168 -3.57 17.13 -1.60
CA PRO A 168 -3.54 15.67 -1.62
C PRO A 168 -3.95 15.14 -2.99
N LEU A 169 -3.55 13.91 -3.32
CA LEU A 169 -4.15 13.10 -4.35
C LEU A 169 -5.54 12.64 -3.86
N ILE A 170 -6.53 12.62 -4.73
CA ILE A 170 -7.86 12.10 -4.40
C ILE A 170 -8.08 10.79 -5.12
N TYR A 171 -8.48 9.75 -4.39
CA TYR A 171 -8.95 8.51 -4.95
C TYR A 171 -10.47 8.43 -4.82
N THR A 172 -11.14 7.99 -5.90
CA THR A 172 -12.58 7.73 -5.91
C THR A 172 -12.97 6.81 -7.07
N GLY A 173 -14.10 6.12 -6.94
CA GLY A 173 -14.68 5.34 -8.04
C GLY A 173 -15.33 6.23 -9.11
N ALA A 174 -15.26 5.82 -10.38
CA ALA A 174 -15.84 6.57 -11.50
C ALA A 174 -17.34 6.90 -11.29
N ASN A 175 -18.13 5.92 -10.87
CA ASN A 175 -19.56 6.12 -10.58
C ASN A 175 -19.80 7.08 -9.39
N PHE A 176 -18.92 7.05 -8.39
CA PHE A 176 -19.02 7.95 -7.24
C PHE A 176 -18.68 9.38 -7.64
N TYR A 177 -17.61 9.54 -8.44
CA TYR A 177 -17.24 10.82 -9.03
C TYR A 177 -18.39 11.42 -9.83
N ASP A 178 -18.89 10.70 -10.83
CA ASP A 178 -19.95 11.15 -11.73
C ASP A 178 -21.26 11.53 -11.01
N ARG A 179 -21.51 10.93 -9.86
CA ARG A 179 -22.74 11.15 -9.10
C ARG A 179 -22.63 12.28 -8.08
N TYR A 180 -21.48 12.49 -7.47
CA TYR A 180 -21.35 13.36 -6.30
C TYR A 180 -20.26 14.43 -6.41
N LEU A 181 -19.24 14.23 -7.28
CA LEU A 181 -18.06 15.06 -7.34
C LEU A 181 -17.84 15.70 -8.72
N LEU A 182 -18.78 15.50 -9.64
CA LEU A 182 -18.69 15.99 -11.01
C LEU A 182 -18.39 17.50 -11.05
N GLY A 183 -17.35 17.88 -11.81
CA GLY A 183 -16.91 19.27 -11.97
C GLY A 183 -16.20 19.88 -10.76
N LYS A 184 -15.98 19.13 -9.68
CA LYS A 184 -15.47 19.69 -8.42
C LYS A 184 -13.98 19.41 -8.15
N LEU A 185 -13.34 18.53 -8.91
CA LEU A 185 -11.97 18.06 -8.62
C LEU A 185 -10.92 18.51 -9.66
N HIS A 186 -11.22 19.44 -10.55
CA HIS A 186 -10.28 19.88 -11.60
C HIS A 186 -8.98 20.49 -11.06
N ASP A 187 -8.98 21.02 -9.84
CA ASP A 187 -7.79 21.57 -9.19
C ASP A 187 -6.94 20.53 -8.44
N TYR A 188 -7.34 19.26 -8.47
CA TYR A 188 -6.68 18.18 -7.75
C TYR A 188 -6.09 17.15 -8.72
N LYS A 189 -5.08 16.44 -8.28
CA LYS A 189 -4.68 15.18 -8.91
C LYS A 189 -5.65 14.10 -8.47
N VAL A 190 -6.15 13.30 -9.42
CA VAL A 190 -7.19 12.30 -9.13
C VAL A 190 -6.75 10.94 -9.63
N MET A 191 -7.01 9.91 -8.82
CA MET A 191 -7.00 8.50 -9.20
C MET A 191 -8.46 8.03 -9.31
N ILE A 192 -8.84 7.55 -10.48
CA ILE A 192 -10.17 6.99 -10.72
C ILE A 192 -10.12 5.47 -10.70
N ALA A 193 -10.98 4.86 -9.89
CA ALA A 193 -11.17 3.41 -9.88
C ALA A 193 -12.35 3.02 -10.79
N GLN A 194 -12.06 2.13 -11.72
CA GLN A 194 -13.06 1.47 -12.54
C GLN A 194 -12.49 0.13 -13.05
N TYR A 195 -13.08 -0.97 -12.63
CA TYR A 195 -12.58 -2.32 -12.92
C TYR A 195 -13.16 -2.85 -14.23
N THR A 196 -12.64 -2.33 -15.33
CA THR A 196 -13.06 -2.63 -16.70
C THR A 196 -11.83 -2.78 -17.60
N GLU A 197 -12.03 -3.34 -18.80
CA GLU A 197 -10.96 -3.44 -19.80
C GLU A 197 -10.66 -2.11 -20.50
N ARG A 198 -11.61 -1.18 -20.47
CA ARG A 198 -11.50 0.13 -21.14
C ARG A 198 -11.27 1.22 -20.12
N GLU A 199 -10.54 2.23 -20.54
CA GLU A 199 -10.29 3.43 -19.74
C GLU A 199 -11.61 4.10 -19.30
N PRO A 200 -11.68 4.64 -18.07
CA PRO A 200 -12.85 5.37 -17.60
C PRO A 200 -13.15 6.56 -18.51
N ILE A 201 -14.43 6.72 -18.83
CA ILE A 201 -14.96 7.92 -19.48
C ILE A 201 -15.86 8.59 -18.45
N LEU A 202 -15.43 9.73 -17.93
CA LEU A 202 -16.18 10.53 -16.98
C LEU A 202 -17.15 11.46 -17.71
N LYS A 203 -18.17 11.97 -17.02
CA LYS A 203 -19.19 12.86 -17.62
C LYS A 203 -18.70 14.27 -17.89
N ASP A 204 -17.55 14.63 -17.35
CA ASP A 204 -16.83 15.86 -17.65
C ASP A 204 -15.44 15.53 -18.19
N ASP A 205 -14.70 16.56 -18.57
CA ASP A 205 -13.37 16.42 -19.14
C ASP A 205 -12.28 16.45 -18.03
N LEU A 206 -12.51 15.81 -16.86
CA LEU A 206 -11.52 15.73 -15.81
C LEU A 206 -10.29 15.00 -16.32
N ASP A 207 -9.15 15.69 -16.32
CA ASP A 207 -7.82 15.14 -16.61
C ASP A 207 -7.26 14.40 -15.38
N PHE A 208 -7.73 13.17 -15.16
CA PHE A 208 -7.29 12.36 -14.02
C PHE A 208 -5.96 11.66 -14.29
N VAL A 209 -5.10 11.61 -13.26
CA VAL A 209 -3.69 11.21 -13.40
C VAL A 209 -3.50 9.70 -13.40
N LEU A 210 -4.33 8.99 -12.62
CA LEU A 210 -4.19 7.56 -12.38
C LEU A 210 -5.53 6.84 -12.57
N TRP A 211 -5.44 5.63 -13.11
CA TRP A 211 -6.56 4.70 -13.20
C TRP A 211 -6.25 3.41 -12.45
N GLN A 212 -7.03 3.12 -11.40
CA GLN A 212 -7.04 1.82 -10.76
C GLN A 212 -7.98 0.90 -11.54
N TYR A 213 -7.39 -0.03 -12.30
CA TYR A 213 -8.09 -0.79 -13.33
C TYR A 213 -8.51 -2.19 -12.88
N THR A 214 -7.99 -2.70 -11.78
CA THR A 214 -8.35 -4.01 -11.23
C THR A 214 -8.10 -4.11 -9.74
N ALA A 215 -9.00 -4.83 -9.05
CA ALA A 215 -8.83 -5.28 -7.67
C ALA A 215 -8.40 -6.77 -7.61
N LYS A 216 -8.07 -7.38 -8.75
CA LYS A 216 -7.68 -8.79 -8.85
C LYS A 216 -6.29 -8.98 -9.46
N GLY A 217 -5.44 -7.96 -9.32
CA GLY A 217 -4.07 -8.02 -9.74
C GLY A 217 -3.28 -9.08 -8.98
N ARG A 218 -2.21 -9.58 -9.60
CA ARG A 218 -1.24 -10.46 -8.97
C ARG A 218 0.14 -9.83 -9.08
N ILE A 219 0.89 -9.89 -7.99
CA ILE A 219 2.27 -9.38 -7.89
C ILE A 219 3.09 -10.43 -7.16
N ASN A 220 4.27 -10.74 -7.67
CA ASN A 220 5.20 -11.61 -6.96
C ASN A 220 5.58 -10.95 -5.62
N GLY A 221 5.49 -11.72 -4.54
CA GLY A 221 5.69 -11.21 -3.17
C GLY A 221 4.41 -10.85 -2.43
N ILE A 222 3.23 -10.86 -3.07
CA ILE A 222 1.93 -10.64 -2.42
C ILE A 222 1.05 -11.88 -2.58
N LYS A 223 0.60 -12.42 -1.44
CA LYS A 223 -0.33 -13.54 -1.43
C LYS A 223 -1.76 -13.04 -1.70
N GLY A 224 -2.39 -13.56 -2.76
CA GLY A 224 -3.77 -13.19 -3.08
C GLY A 224 -3.86 -12.07 -4.12
N TYR A 225 -4.91 -11.28 -4.02
CA TYR A 225 -5.19 -10.18 -4.95
C TYR A 225 -4.72 -8.84 -4.39
N VAL A 226 -4.35 -7.95 -5.31
CA VAL A 226 -3.96 -6.57 -5.02
C VAL A 226 -4.54 -5.63 -6.06
N ASP A 227 -4.88 -4.44 -5.62
CA ASP A 227 -5.32 -3.37 -6.51
C ASP A 227 -4.16 -2.87 -7.35
N LYS A 228 -4.37 -2.76 -8.67
CA LYS A 228 -3.35 -2.24 -9.60
C LYS A 228 -3.86 -1.01 -10.30
N SER A 229 -2.98 -0.04 -10.42
CA SER A 229 -3.24 1.24 -11.07
C SER A 229 -2.13 1.63 -12.05
N ARG A 230 -2.44 2.49 -13.03
CA ARG A 230 -1.48 3.01 -14.00
C ARG A 230 -1.68 4.49 -14.27
N PHE A 231 -0.67 5.14 -14.79
CA PHE A 231 -0.79 6.51 -15.27
C PHE A 231 -1.64 6.58 -16.54
N MET A 232 -2.44 7.65 -16.63
CA MET A 232 -3.27 7.93 -17.78
C MET A 232 -2.52 8.82 -18.79
N GLY A 233 -2.79 8.64 -20.06
CA GLY A 233 -2.25 9.48 -21.13
C GLY A 233 -0.75 9.73 -21.01
N ASN A 234 -0.37 11.00 -20.88
CA ASN A 234 1.03 11.43 -20.75
C ASN A 234 1.47 11.71 -19.31
N HIS A 235 0.61 11.44 -18.32
CA HIS A 235 0.93 11.66 -16.91
C HIS A 235 2.07 10.76 -16.43
N LYS A 236 2.82 11.21 -15.45
CA LYS A 236 4.03 10.55 -14.96
C LYS A 236 4.17 10.67 -13.44
N LEU A 237 4.94 9.77 -12.86
CA LEU A 237 5.23 9.71 -11.42
C LEU A 237 5.62 11.07 -10.82
N ARG A 238 6.34 11.93 -11.55
CA ARG A 238 6.76 13.27 -11.09
C ARG A 238 5.58 14.16 -10.67
N GLU A 239 4.38 13.93 -11.20
CA GLU A 239 3.19 14.75 -10.94
C GLU A 239 2.53 14.45 -9.60
N ILE A 240 2.76 13.26 -9.07
CA ILE A 240 2.27 12.81 -7.76
C ILE A 240 3.40 12.75 -6.72
N ARG A 241 4.62 13.20 -7.03
CA ARG A 241 5.71 13.25 -6.06
C ARG A 241 5.43 14.24 -4.95
N PHE A 242 5.68 13.82 -3.72
CA PHE A 242 5.75 14.72 -2.57
C PHE A 242 7.02 15.56 -2.63
N ARG A 243 6.89 16.88 -2.44
CA ARG A 243 8.02 17.81 -2.46
C ARG A 243 8.38 18.17 -1.02
N HIS A 244 9.51 17.65 -0.56
CA HIS A 244 10.07 18.05 0.70
C HIS A 244 10.56 19.52 0.61
N LYS A 245 10.13 20.35 1.55
CA LYS A 245 10.57 21.76 1.65
C LYS A 245 11.67 21.89 2.69
#